data_a8f5a64da8dc7aecc167e8a27d0a02a1
#
_entry.id   a8f5a64da8dc7aecc167e8a27d0a02a1
#
_cell.length_a   1.000
_cell.length_b   1.000
_cell.length_c   1.000
_cell.angle_alpha   90.00
_cell.angle_beta   90.00
_cell.angle_gamma   90.00
#
_symmetry.space_group_name_H-M   'P 1'
#
loop_
_entity.id
_entity.type
_entity.pdbx_description
1 polymer ?
#
loop_
_entity_poly.entity_id
_entity_poly.type
_entity_poly.pdbx_seq_one_letter_code
_entity_poly.pdbx_strand_id
1 'polypeptide(L)'
;EYYKHEQKFFIDMFNAGLAYKKEAEVNWDPVDQTVLANEQVIDGKGWRSGAVVEKKKLSQWFLKISKYSEELLDDLAKLDKWPNKVKIMQSNWIGKSKGAEINFKIADSKDKIKIFTTRPDTLFGATFIAISPDHPISEKLSKKNKKIKDFILKSKTDDVDKEKKGLILDFKVEHPLIKEKQLPVFIANFVLMEYGLGAIFGCPAHDQRDLDFANKYEVDVIPVVKPNDIEEKDFKIKDKAFVESGILINSDFLNGLKVDDAKNKITEVLEEKDLGKSKINFRLRDWGISRQRFWGCPIPVIYKEDGTMEAVDEKDLPVRLPDIKNFDSSSSTLANISDWKETTCKKSGMKAVRETDTFDTFFESSWYYFRYCTPRNQNPFDKKDIDYWLPVDQYIGGIEHAILHLLYSRFFTKALRDLNYFSLDEPFKGLFTQGMVTHQTFKNKEGEWIEPIDVKFENNRYLDKNNNTVTVGKIEKMSKSKKNVVDPNDIIEMYGADTARWFMLSDSPPDRDLQWTDTGIKASYKFLNKLWETVLKLDVYDHDQSKEKVDIKNNLSIIINEVSNNIEEFQFNKSVAKIYEYINILNKRINERVITKDCFYWSLKNLALIIQPFVPHISEEIAEK
;
A
#
# COMPACT_ATOMS: atom_id res chain seq x y z
N GLU A 1 -28.45 9.15 -7.01
CA GLU A 1 -27.24 9.49 -6.29
C GLU A 1 -26.23 8.34 -6.34
N TYR A 2 -24.98 8.69 -6.55
CA TYR A 2 -23.91 7.74 -6.85
C TYR A 2 -23.68 6.70 -5.77
N TYR A 3 -23.52 7.12 -4.52
CA TYR A 3 -23.13 6.24 -3.42
C TYR A 3 -24.21 5.22 -2.98
N LYS A 4 -25.44 5.28 -3.51
CA LYS A 4 -26.44 4.21 -3.29
C LYS A 4 -25.94 2.85 -3.79
N HIS A 5 -25.11 2.85 -4.82
CA HIS A 5 -24.53 1.63 -5.38
C HIS A 5 -23.50 1.00 -4.46
N GLU A 6 -22.69 1.84 -3.80
CA GLU A 6 -21.75 1.37 -2.78
C GLU A 6 -22.45 0.76 -1.59
N GLN A 7 -23.52 1.42 -1.14
CA GLN A 7 -24.36 0.91 -0.07
C GLN A 7 -24.97 -0.45 -0.44
N LYS A 8 -25.41 -0.63 -1.68
CA LYS A 8 -25.90 -1.91 -2.17
C LYS A 8 -24.82 -3.00 -2.15
N PHE A 9 -23.63 -2.71 -2.67
CA PHE A 9 -22.52 -3.68 -2.64
C PHE A 9 -22.17 -4.10 -1.22
N PHE A 10 -22.16 -3.14 -0.29
CA PHE A 10 -21.95 -3.46 1.11
C PHE A 10 -23.04 -4.38 1.67
N ILE A 11 -24.31 -4.10 1.39
CA ILE A 11 -25.44 -4.97 1.81
C ILE A 11 -25.28 -6.39 1.28
N ASP A 12 -24.93 -6.55 0.02
CA ASP A 12 -24.73 -7.85 -0.58
C ASP A 12 -23.52 -8.58 0.02
N MET A 13 -22.42 -7.88 0.26
CA MET A 13 -21.27 -8.43 0.98
C MET A 13 -21.60 -8.79 2.43
N PHE A 14 -22.42 -7.99 3.11
CA PHE A 14 -22.89 -8.27 4.47
C PHE A 14 -23.76 -9.53 4.52
N ASN A 15 -24.73 -9.65 3.63
CA ASN A 15 -25.60 -10.82 3.51
C ASN A 15 -24.82 -12.09 3.14
N ALA A 16 -23.74 -11.96 2.37
CA ALA A 16 -22.83 -13.07 2.03
C ALA A 16 -21.79 -13.37 3.13
N GLY A 17 -21.85 -12.64 4.27
CA GLY A 17 -20.93 -12.81 5.38
C GLY A 17 -19.49 -12.34 5.08
N LEU A 18 -19.29 -11.52 4.05
CA LEU A 18 -18.01 -10.88 3.71
C LEU A 18 -17.76 -9.58 4.48
N ALA A 19 -18.81 -8.91 4.94
CA ALA A 19 -18.72 -7.76 5.84
C ALA A 19 -19.17 -8.14 7.25
N TYR A 20 -18.49 -7.63 8.28
CA TYR A 20 -18.82 -7.89 9.68
C TYR A 20 -18.31 -6.78 10.58
N LYS A 21 -18.88 -6.69 11.79
CA LYS A 21 -18.48 -5.71 12.81
C LYS A 21 -17.82 -6.40 13.99
N LYS A 22 -16.70 -5.85 14.48
CA LYS A 22 -16.04 -6.32 15.71
C LYS A 22 -15.34 -5.18 16.42
N GLU A 23 -15.09 -5.35 17.71
CA GLU A 23 -14.14 -4.50 18.44
C GLU A 23 -12.70 -4.78 17.95
N ALA A 24 -11.98 -3.72 17.63
CA ALA A 24 -10.59 -3.76 17.25
C ALA A 24 -9.81 -2.61 17.89
N GLU A 25 -8.54 -2.85 18.18
CA GLU A 25 -7.63 -1.78 18.53
C GLU A 25 -7.25 -1.01 17.28
N VAL A 26 -7.49 0.30 17.30
CA VAL A 26 -7.29 1.19 16.17
C VAL A 26 -6.38 2.35 16.53
N ASN A 27 -5.75 2.96 15.52
CA ASN A 27 -5.02 4.20 15.66
C ASN A 27 -6.03 5.36 15.65
N TRP A 28 -6.17 6.04 16.77
CA TRP A 28 -7.07 7.17 16.93
C TRP A 28 -6.30 8.49 16.93
N ASP A 29 -6.68 9.40 16.05
CA ASP A 29 -6.19 10.77 16.08
C ASP A 29 -7.09 11.63 16.97
N PRO A 30 -6.59 12.15 18.11
CA PRO A 30 -7.41 12.91 19.04
C PRO A 30 -7.77 14.32 18.55
N VAL A 31 -7.03 14.86 17.57
CA VAL A 31 -7.28 16.17 16.97
C VAL A 31 -8.27 16.05 15.81
N ASP A 32 -7.99 15.16 14.86
CA ASP A 32 -8.90 14.89 13.75
C ASP A 32 -10.15 14.08 14.16
N GLN A 33 -10.19 13.54 15.40
CA GLN A 33 -11.26 12.71 15.97
C GLN A 33 -11.71 11.57 15.06
N THR A 34 -10.76 10.88 14.46
CA THR A 34 -11.02 9.79 13.52
C THR A 34 -10.00 8.65 13.65
N VAL A 35 -10.39 7.49 13.17
CA VAL A 35 -9.48 6.35 13.01
C VAL A 35 -8.55 6.60 11.82
N LEU A 36 -7.26 6.32 12.03
CA LEU A 36 -6.24 6.35 11.00
C LEU A 36 -5.85 4.92 10.59
N ALA A 37 -5.68 4.70 9.29
CA ALA A 37 -4.99 3.52 8.80
C ALA A 37 -3.52 3.52 9.25
N ASN A 38 -2.88 2.35 9.29
CA ASN A 38 -1.48 2.26 9.73
C ASN A 38 -0.55 3.14 8.88
N GLU A 39 -0.84 3.26 7.59
CA GLU A 39 -0.10 4.05 6.61
C GLU A 39 -0.25 5.57 6.83
N GLN A 40 -1.23 5.97 7.61
CA GLN A 40 -1.50 7.37 7.99
C GLN A 40 -0.85 7.76 9.33
N VAL A 41 -0.09 6.85 9.94
CA VAL A 41 0.68 7.10 11.16
C VAL A 41 2.16 7.14 10.82
N ILE A 42 2.79 8.30 11.02
CA ILE A 42 4.20 8.54 10.74
C ILE A 42 4.89 8.87 12.06
N ASP A 43 5.87 8.05 12.46
CA ASP A 43 6.60 8.22 13.73
C ASP A 43 5.69 8.36 14.96
N GLY A 44 4.60 7.57 15.00
CA GLY A 44 3.60 7.58 16.08
C GLY A 44 2.66 8.79 16.07
N LYS A 45 2.64 9.58 15.01
CA LYS A 45 1.80 10.78 14.86
C LYS A 45 0.88 10.68 13.65
N GLY A 46 -0.29 11.30 13.76
CA GLY A 46 -1.19 11.46 12.64
C GLY A 46 -0.54 12.27 11.51
N TRP A 47 -0.58 11.73 10.31
CA TRP A 47 0.09 12.31 9.14
C TRP A 47 -0.37 13.73 8.77
N ARG A 48 -1.60 14.08 9.16
CA ARG A 48 -2.23 15.36 8.87
C ARG A 48 -2.21 16.31 10.07
N SER A 49 -2.67 15.82 11.22
CA SER A 49 -2.77 16.62 12.44
C SER A 49 -1.42 16.85 13.14
N GLY A 50 -0.46 15.93 12.94
CA GLY A 50 0.79 15.88 13.71
C GLY A 50 0.61 15.48 15.19
N ALA A 51 -0.62 15.18 15.61
CA ALA A 51 -0.92 14.73 16.97
C ALA A 51 -0.39 13.32 17.23
N VAL A 52 0.01 13.05 18.47
CA VAL A 52 0.37 11.70 18.89
C VAL A 52 -0.88 10.81 18.82
N VAL A 53 -0.75 9.70 18.12
CA VAL A 53 -1.85 8.75 17.91
C VAL A 53 -2.08 7.93 19.17
N GLU A 54 -3.35 7.79 19.54
CA GLU A 54 -3.78 6.96 20.65
C GLU A 54 -4.27 5.60 20.17
N LYS A 55 -4.01 4.54 20.95
CA LYS A 55 -4.63 3.23 20.71
C LYS A 55 -5.98 3.18 21.42
N LYS A 56 -7.07 3.02 20.65
CA LYS A 56 -8.43 2.89 21.18
C LYS A 56 -9.07 1.59 20.73
N LYS A 57 -9.85 0.95 21.59
CA LYS A 57 -10.74 -0.14 21.20
C LYS A 57 -12.04 0.44 20.71
N LEU A 58 -12.33 0.29 19.43
CA LEU A 58 -13.57 0.76 18.81
C LEU A 58 -14.23 -0.38 18.03
N SER A 59 -15.55 -0.36 18.01
CA SER A 59 -16.33 -1.27 17.18
C SER A 59 -16.28 -0.80 15.73
N GLN A 60 -15.71 -1.61 14.83
CA GLN A 60 -15.39 -1.25 13.45
C GLN A 60 -15.95 -2.28 12.47
N TRP A 61 -16.32 -1.82 11.29
CA TRP A 61 -16.68 -2.67 10.16
C TRP A 61 -15.45 -3.13 9.41
N PHE A 62 -15.46 -4.40 9.00
CA PHE A 62 -14.40 -5.05 8.24
C PHE A 62 -14.94 -5.78 7.04
N LEU A 63 -14.15 -5.79 5.95
CA LEU A 63 -14.34 -6.69 4.82
C LEU A 63 -13.33 -7.84 4.88
N LYS A 64 -13.81 -9.07 4.65
CA LYS A 64 -13.00 -10.31 4.74
C LYS A 64 -12.10 -10.50 3.52
N ILE A 65 -11.19 -9.55 3.26
CA ILE A 65 -10.17 -9.70 2.22
C ILE A 65 -9.27 -10.91 2.46
N SER A 66 -9.06 -11.28 3.73
CA SER A 66 -8.26 -12.44 4.12
C SER A 66 -8.81 -13.77 3.57
N LYS A 67 -10.12 -13.86 3.32
CA LYS A 67 -10.75 -15.02 2.66
C LYS A 67 -10.21 -15.25 1.24
N TYR A 68 -9.75 -14.20 0.58
CA TYR A 68 -9.23 -14.22 -0.77
C TYR A 68 -7.70 -14.24 -0.84
N SER A 69 -7.00 -14.39 0.30
CA SER A 69 -5.54 -14.30 0.36
C SER A 69 -4.82 -15.24 -0.61
N GLU A 70 -5.26 -16.49 -0.71
CA GLU A 70 -4.66 -17.48 -1.60
C GLU A 70 -4.89 -17.11 -3.07
N GLU A 71 -6.14 -16.84 -3.45
CA GLU A 71 -6.50 -16.46 -4.82
C GLU A 71 -5.81 -15.15 -5.25
N LEU A 72 -5.77 -14.13 -4.36
CA LEU A 72 -5.06 -12.87 -4.61
C LEU A 72 -3.56 -13.09 -4.84
N LEU A 73 -2.97 -14.05 -4.14
CA LEU A 73 -1.55 -14.38 -4.29
C LEU A 73 -1.28 -15.15 -5.58
N ASP A 74 -2.06 -16.21 -5.83
CA ASP A 74 -1.86 -17.11 -6.97
C ASP A 74 -2.12 -16.39 -8.30
N ASP A 75 -3.11 -15.52 -8.34
CA ASP A 75 -3.45 -14.74 -9.54
C ASP A 75 -2.42 -13.64 -9.87
N LEU A 76 -1.46 -13.32 -8.98
CA LEU A 76 -0.32 -12.47 -9.35
C LEU A 76 0.48 -13.05 -10.54
N ALA A 77 0.48 -14.37 -10.70
CA ALA A 77 1.12 -15.04 -11.83
C ALA A 77 0.43 -14.73 -13.18
N LYS A 78 -0.86 -14.40 -13.17
CA LYS A 78 -1.65 -14.07 -14.38
C LYS A 78 -1.47 -12.60 -14.82
N LEU A 79 -0.86 -11.76 -13.96
CA LEU A 79 -0.69 -10.32 -14.20
C LEU A 79 0.62 -10.03 -14.95
N ASP A 80 0.72 -10.50 -16.20
CA ASP A 80 1.97 -10.44 -17.00
C ASP A 80 2.41 -9.01 -17.31
N LYS A 81 1.46 -8.08 -17.50
CA LYS A 81 1.72 -6.67 -17.80
C LYS A 81 1.78 -5.77 -16.56
N TRP A 82 1.99 -6.37 -15.38
CA TRP A 82 2.19 -5.64 -14.14
C TRP A 82 3.68 -5.56 -13.79
N PRO A 83 4.16 -4.41 -13.24
CA PRO A 83 5.54 -4.29 -12.76
C PRO A 83 5.85 -5.33 -11.68
N ASN A 84 7.00 -6.03 -11.82
CA ASN A 84 7.42 -7.02 -10.83
C ASN A 84 7.51 -6.46 -9.42
N LYS A 85 7.92 -5.20 -9.26
CA LYS A 85 7.99 -4.51 -7.97
C LYS A 85 6.63 -4.51 -7.25
N VAL A 86 5.54 -4.22 -7.96
CA VAL A 86 4.17 -4.23 -7.40
C VAL A 86 3.76 -5.65 -7.01
N LYS A 87 4.02 -6.64 -7.88
CA LYS A 87 3.73 -8.06 -7.58
C LYS A 87 4.47 -8.53 -6.32
N ILE A 88 5.74 -8.18 -6.18
CA ILE A 88 6.53 -8.50 -4.98
C ILE A 88 5.97 -7.80 -3.74
N MET A 89 5.59 -6.52 -3.84
CA MET A 89 4.99 -5.78 -2.73
C MET A 89 3.69 -6.43 -2.27
N GLN A 90 2.79 -6.81 -3.19
CA GLN A 90 1.54 -7.50 -2.87
C GLN A 90 1.80 -8.89 -2.29
N SER A 91 2.69 -9.69 -2.89
CA SER A 91 3.07 -11.01 -2.38
C SER A 91 3.60 -10.94 -0.95
N ASN A 92 4.50 -9.99 -0.68
CA ASN A 92 5.03 -9.77 0.66
C ASN A 92 3.97 -9.28 1.65
N TRP A 93 3.02 -8.47 1.21
CA TRP A 93 1.94 -7.98 2.05
C TRP A 93 0.93 -9.07 2.39
N ILE A 94 0.53 -9.87 1.42
CA ILE A 94 -0.32 -11.05 1.62
C ILE A 94 0.39 -12.06 2.52
N GLY A 95 1.68 -12.27 2.33
CA GLY A 95 2.59 -12.94 3.25
C GLY A 95 2.17 -14.37 3.57
N LYS A 96 2.06 -15.23 2.54
CA LYS A 96 1.82 -16.67 2.70
C LYS A 96 2.99 -17.31 3.42
N SER A 97 2.72 -17.99 4.53
CA SER A 97 3.70 -18.77 5.27
C SER A 97 3.18 -20.20 5.49
N LYS A 98 3.99 -21.18 5.08
CA LYS A 98 3.74 -22.60 5.37
C LYS A 98 4.47 -22.97 6.67
N GLY A 99 3.76 -23.60 7.57
CA GLY A 99 4.30 -24.02 8.86
C GLY A 99 3.49 -25.16 9.45
N ALA A 100 3.62 -25.34 10.75
CA ALA A 100 2.86 -26.32 11.51
C ALA A 100 2.16 -25.67 12.72
N GLU A 101 0.94 -26.11 12.98
CA GLU A 101 0.26 -25.91 14.26
C GLU A 101 0.61 -27.09 15.16
N ILE A 102 1.19 -26.82 16.32
CA ILE A 102 1.70 -27.84 17.26
C ILE A 102 0.99 -27.68 18.59
N ASN A 103 0.57 -28.79 19.20
CA ASN A 103 -0.10 -28.84 20.48
C ASN A 103 0.90 -29.18 21.60
N PHE A 104 1.10 -28.26 22.53
CA PHE A 104 1.87 -28.51 23.76
C PHE A 104 0.89 -28.73 24.91
N LYS A 105 0.94 -29.95 25.50
CA LYS A 105 0.06 -30.29 26.62
C LYS A 105 0.58 -29.61 27.88
N ILE A 106 -0.32 -28.99 28.66
CA ILE A 106 0.01 -28.46 29.98
C ILE A 106 0.23 -29.62 30.93
N ALA A 107 1.37 -29.62 31.64
CA ALA A 107 1.69 -30.67 32.62
C ALA A 107 0.55 -30.78 33.66
N ASP A 108 0.23 -32.01 34.04
CA ASP A 108 -0.83 -32.34 35.00
C ASP A 108 -2.25 -31.80 34.63
N SER A 109 -2.48 -31.47 33.34
CA SER A 109 -3.77 -30.98 32.85
C SER A 109 -4.17 -31.67 31.53
N LYS A 110 -5.45 -31.55 31.18
CA LYS A 110 -5.99 -31.91 29.86
C LYS A 110 -5.88 -30.76 28.85
N ASP A 111 -5.55 -29.57 29.31
CA ASP A 111 -5.47 -28.37 28.48
C ASP A 111 -4.20 -28.37 27.63
N LYS A 112 -4.25 -27.71 26.47
CA LYS A 112 -3.15 -27.59 25.52
C LYS A 112 -2.92 -26.13 25.16
N ILE A 113 -1.65 -25.76 24.91
CA ILE A 113 -1.29 -24.51 24.26
C ILE A 113 -1.00 -24.85 22.78
N LYS A 114 -1.73 -24.20 21.89
CA LYS A 114 -1.51 -24.34 20.46
C LYS A 114 -0.55 -23.28 19.96
N ILE A 115 0.42 -23.67 19.18
CA ILE A 115 1.48 -22.81 18.66
C ILE A 115 1.56 -22.98 17.14
N PHE A 116 1.60 -21.87 16.42
CA PHE A 116 1.97 -21.89 15.00
C PHE A 116 3.44 -21.49 14.83
N THR A 117 4.18 -22.28 14.06
CA THR A 117 5.56 -21.98 13.70
C THR A 117 5.84 -22.21 12.21
N THR A 118 6.68 -21.37 11.61
CA THR A 118 7.24 -21.56 10.27
C THR A 118 8.54 -22.39 10.30
N ARG A 119 9.03 -22.69 11.50
CA ARG A 119 10.25 -23.45 11.74
C ARG A 119 9.99 -24.71 12.59
N PRO A 120 9.08 -25.62 12.14
CA PRO A 120 8.84 -26.86 12.87
C PRO A 120 10.10 -27.74 12.97
N ASP A 121 11.03 -27.60 12.04
CA ASP A 121 12.37 -28.24 12.05
C ASP A 121 13.15 -27.96 13.32
N THR A 122 12.94 -26.82 13.99
CA THR A 122 13.66 -26.44 15.21
C THR A 122 12.98 -26.88 16.49
N LEU A 123 11.93 -27.70 16.43
CA LEU A 123 11.14 -28.11 17.61
C LEU A 123 11.98 -28.78 18.69
N PHE A 124 12.99 -29.61 18.33
CA PHE A 124 13.87 -30.27 19.30
C PHE A 124 14.75 -29.28 20.10
N GLY A 125 14.97 -28.07 19.54
CA GLY A 125 15.65 -26.96 20.20
C GLY A 125 14.75 -26.08 21.05
N ALA A 126 13.46 -26.42 21.22
CA ALA A 126 12.56 -25.69 22.07
C ALA A 126 12.98 -25.77 23.55
N THR A 127 13.12 -24.61 24.19
CA THR A 127 13.56 -24.51 25.59
C THR A 127 12.57 -23.74 26.47
N PHE A 128 11.67 -23.00 25.91
CA PHE A 128 10.56 -22.34 26.62
C PHE A 128 9.35 -22.15 25.71
N ILE A 129 8.21 -21.87 26.33
CA ILE A 129 7.00 -21.37 25.67
C ILE A 129 6.77 -19.93 26.09
N ALA A 130 6.41 -19.06 25.16
CA ALA A 130 5.97 -17.71 25.46
C ALA A 130 4.57 -17.47 24.90
N ILE A 131 3.68 -16.89 25.72
CA ILE A 131 2.33 -16.50 25.35
C ILE A 131 2.16 -14.98 25.41
N SER A 132 1.30 -14.46 24.55
CA SER A 132 0.97 -13.04 24.50
C SER A 132 0.33 -12.55 25.82
N PRO A 133 0.57 -11.30 26.23
CA PRO A 133 -0.22 -10.66 27.28
C PRO A 133 -1.73 -10.71 27.05
N ASP A 134 -2.19 -10.69 25.78
CA ASP A 134 -3.60 -10.77 25.40
C ASP A 134 -4.08 -12.21 25.08
N HIS A 135 -3.25 -13.23 25.37
CA HIS A 135 -3.67 -14.63 25.21
C HIS A 135 -4.76 -15.02 26.22
N PRO A 136 -5.79 -15.84 25.86
CA PRO A 136 -6.88 -16.22 26.77
C PRO A 136 -6.41 -16.80 28.11
N ILE A 137 -5.29 -17.54 28.12
CA ILE A 137 -4.68 -18.05 29.36
C ILE A 137 -4.16 -16.89 30.22
N SER A 138 -3.47 -15.91 29.62
CA SER A 138 -2.95 -14.73 30.32
C SER A 138 -4.10 -13.93 30.93
N GLU A 139 -5.17 -13.74 30.18
CA GLU A 139 -6.36 -13.02 30.62
C GLU A 139 -7.07 -13.76 31.78
N LYS A 140 -7.24 -15.08 31.69
CA LYS A 140 -7.81 -15.92 32.75
C LYS A 140 -7.00 -15.84 34.05
N LEU A 141 -5.66 -15.90 33.94
CA LEU A 141 -4.76 -15.84 35.09
C LEU A 141 -4.69 -14.46 35.72
N SER A 142 -4.79 -13.38 34.95
CA SER A 142 -4.75 -11.99 35.43
C SER A 142 -5.93 -11.67 36.38
N LYS A 143 -7.08 -12.35 36.20
CA LYS A 143 -8.25 -12.19 37.09
C LYS A 143 -8.00 -12.71 38.52
N LYS A 144 -7.02 -13.62 38.68
CA LYS A 144 -6.70 -14.27 39.94
C LYS A 144 -5.36 -13.87 40.55
N ASN A 145 -4.46 -13.27 39.76
CA ASN A 145 -3.10 -12.94 40.15
C ASN A 145 -2.74 -11.50 39.80
N LYS A 146 -2.57 -10.67 40.87
CA LYS A 146 -2.25 -9.23 40.72
C LYS A 146 -0.93 -9.00 39.99
N LYS A 147 0.12 -9.83 40.23
CA LYS A 147 1.42 -9.70 39.60
C LYS A 147 1.32 -9.90 38.07
N ILE A 148 0.49 -10.86 37.65
CA ILE A 148 0.21 -11.09 36.22
C ILE A 148 -0.55 -9.92 35.62
N LYS A 149 -1.57 -9.41 36.32
CA LYS A 149 -2.35 -8.24 35.88
C LYS A 149 -1.46 -7.02 35.70
N ASP A 150 -0.60 -6.73 36.66
CA ASP A 150 0.30 -5.58 36.63
C ASP A 150 1.33 -5.71 35.49
N PHE A 151 1.85 -6.94 35.25
CA PHE A 151 2.75 -7.20 34.12
C PHE A 151 2.05 -6.95 32.77
N ILE A 152 0.85 -7.45 32.57
CA ILE A 152 0.08 -7.26 31.33
C ILE A 152 -0.18 -5.76 31.08
N LEU A 153 -0.53 -5.00 32.10
CA LEU A 153 -0.75 -3.55 31.97
C LEU A 153 0.54 -2.82 31.56
N LYS A 154 1.67 -3.15 32.16
CA LYS A 154 2.97 -2.56 31.82
C LYS A 154 3.42 -2.94 30.41
N SER A 155 3.20 -4.18 29.99
CA SER A 155 3.58 -4.65 28.66
C SER A 155 2.93 -3.88 27.51
N LYS A 156 1.80 -3.20 27.76
CA LYS A 156 1.09 -2.37 26.76
C LYS A 156 1.75 -1.02 26.50
N THR A 157 2.57 -0.55 27.43
CA THR A 157 3.27 0.75 27.37
C THR A 157 4.76 0.61 27.13
N ASP A 158 5.30 -0.62 27.21
CA ASP A 158 6.72 -0.89 27.01
C ASP A 158 7.12 -0.81 25.53
N ASP A 159 8.30 -0.25 25.30
CA ASP A 159 8.97 -0.30 23.99
C ASP A 159 9.61 -1.69 23.81
N VAL A 160 8.91 -2.55 23.07
CA VAL A 160 9.30 -3.96 22.84
C VAL A 160 10.63 -4.08 22.10
N ASP A 161 10.98 -3.11 21.27
CA ASP A 161 12.24 -3.11 20.50
C ASP A 161 13.44 -2.84 21.40
N LYS A 162 13.25 -2.07 22.48
CA LYS A 162 14.31 -1.76 23.45
C LYS A 162 14.55 -2.87 24.44
N GLU A 163 13.49 -3.54 24.92
CA GLU A 163 13.64 -4.54 25.96
C GLU A 163 12.61 -5.67 25.89
N LYS A 164 13.09 -6.92 25.73
CA LYS A 164 12.27 -8.14 25.84
C LYS A 164 12.04 -8.46 27.32
N LYS A 165 10.76 -8.46 27.74
CA LYS A 165 10.36 -8.77 29.13
C LYS A 165 9.43 -9.97 29.17
N GLY A 166 9.59 -10.78 30.19
CA GLY A 166 8.76 -11.96 30.45
C GLY A 166 8.42 -12.13 31.92
N LEU A 167 7.30 -12.78 32.17
CA LEU A 167 6.88 -13.23 33.49
C LEU A 167 6.66 -14.74 33.44
N ILE A 168 7.46 -15.50 34.20
CA ILE A 168 7.33 -16.96 34.30
C ILE A 168 6.00 -17.33 35.00
N LEU A 169 5.35 -18.37 34.50
CA LEU A 169 4.11 -18.92 35.09
C LEU A 169 4.41 -20.16 35.95
N ASP A 170 3.50 -20.48 36.85
CA ASP A 170 3.66 -21.57 37.84
C ASP A 170 3.42 -22.97 37.25
N PHE A 171 3.20 -23.10 35.94
CA PHE A 171 3.02 -24.37 35.25
C PHE A 171 3.97 -24.50 34.07
N LYS A 172 4.22 -25.76 33.68
CA LYS A 172 5.04 -26.12 32.51
C LYS A 172 4.20 -26.83 31.46
N VAL A 173 4.74 -26.99 30.26
CA VAL A 173 4.19 -27.84 29.22
C VAL A 173 5.11 -29.00 28.88
N GLU A 174 4.52 -30.12 28.44
CA GLU A 174 5.24 -31.29 27.97
C GLU A 174 5.74 -31.01 26.52
N HIS A 175 7.02 -31.36 26.27
CA HIS A 175 7.54 -31.33 24.91
C HIS A 175 6.86 -32.44 24.07
N PRO A 176 6.29 -32.14 22.86
CA PRO A 176 5.43 -33.09 22.16
C PRO A 176 6.17 -34.38 21.72
N LEU A 177 7.48 -34.32 21.47
CA LEU A 177 8.25 -35.44 20.94
C LEU A 177 9.35 -35.94 21.88
N ILE A 178 9.82 -35.13 22.82
CA ILE A 178 10.88 -35.56 23.79
C ILE A 178 10.20 -35.98 25.09
N LYS A 179 10.29 -37.28 25.39
CA LYS A 179 9.69 -37.87 26.58
C LYS A 179 10.26 -37.23 27.86
N GLU A 180 9.40 -36.96 28.84
CA GLU A 180 9.73 -36.37 30.15
C GLU A 180 10.32 -34.94 30.13
N LYS A 181 10.54 -34.35 28.94
CA LYS A 181 11.01 -32.97 28.84
C LYS A 181 9.83 -32.02 29.06
N GLN A 182 9.96 -31.15 30.05
CA GLN A 182 9.01 -30.09 30.35
C GLN A 182 9.64 -28.72 30.08
N LEU A 183 8.85 -27.80 29.47
CA LEU A 183 9.28 -26.46 29.13
C LEU A 183 8.57 -25.43 30.04
N PRO A 184 9.29 -24.42 30.56
CA PRO A 184 8.69 -23.31 31.28
C PRO A 184 7.81 -22.47 30.36
N VAL A 185 6.77 -21.88 30.93
CA VAL A 185 5.86 -20.98 30.19
C VAL A 185 6.01 -19.56 30.71
N PHE A 186 6.14 -18.61 29.83
CA PHE A 186 6.22 -17.18 30.11
C PHE A 186 5.07 -16.42 29.48
N ILE A 187 4.61 -15.35 30.11
CA ILE A 187 3.92 -14.25 29.42
C ILE A 187 5.00 -13.29 28.98
N ALA A 188 5.10 -12.99 27.67
CA ALA A 188 6.17 -12.17 27.13
C ALA A 188 5.63 -11.02 26.25
N ASN A 189 6.21 -9.82 26.44
CA ASN A 189 5.76 -8.61 25.78
C ASN A 189 5.97 -8.59 24.25
N PHE A 190 6.88 -9.42 23.74
CA PHE A 190 7.20 -9.52 22.32
C PHE A 190 6.37 -10.55 21.54
N VAL A 191 5.48 -11.29 22.22
CA VAL A 191 4.56 -12.23 21.57
C VAL A 191 3.23 -11.51 21.27
N LEU A 192 2.92 -11.40 19.98
CA LEU A 192 1.71 -10.70 19.53
C LEU A 192 0.56 -11.70 19.36
N MET A 193 -0.64 -11.36 19.88
CA MET A 193 -1.84 -12.17 19.70
C MET A 193 -2.27 -12.26 18.25
N GLU A 194 -1.97 -11.25 17.47
CA GLU A 194 -2.36 -11.11 16.07
C GLU A 194 -1.52 -11.94 15.10
N TYR A 195 -0.37 -12.46 15.54
CA TYR A 195 0.49 -13.33 14.73
C TYR A 195 0.42 -14.76 15.25
N GLY A 196 0.03 -15.68 14.39
CA GLY A 196 -0.17 -17.08 14.76
C GLY A 196 -1.38 -17.26 15.68
N LEU A 197 -1.15 -17.79 16.88
CA LEU A 197 -2.16 -18.10 17.88
C LEU A 197 -1.88 -17.37 19.21
N GLY A 198 -1.04 -16.34 19.21
CA GLY A 198 -0.60 -15.63 20.41
C GLY A 198 0.30 -16.45 21.32
N ALA A 199 0.93 -17.51 20.80
CA ALA A 199 1.87 -18.36 21.52
C ALA A 199 3.00 -18.82 20.57
N ILE A 200 4.23 -18.91 21.09
CA ILE A 200 5.40 -19.40 20.41
C ILE A 200 6.13 -20.43 21.29
N PHE A 201 6.87 -21.36 20.69
CA PHE A 201 7.97 -22.02 21.38
C PHE A 201 9.26 -21.25 21.07
N GLY A 202 10.07 -21.01 22.08
CA GLY A 202 11.36 -20.36 21.94
C GLY A 202 12.43 -21.36 21.55
N CYS A 203 13.14 -21.02 20.45
CA CYS A 203 14.32 -21.74 20.02
C CYS A 203 15.53 -20.78 19.94
N PRO A 204 16.17 -20.47 21.09
CA PRO A 204 17.19 -19.43 21.20
C PRO A 204 18.36 -19.57 20.23
N ALA A 205 18.73 -20.79 19.88
CA ALA A 205 19.82 -21.02 18.94
C ALA A 205 19.52 -20.53 17.51
N HIS A 206 18.22 -20.35 17.14
CA HIS A 206 17.77 -20.10 15.75
C HIS A 206 16.81 -18.92 15.58
N ASP A 207 16.58 -18.16 16.65
CA ASP A 207 15.87 -16.85 16.61
C ASP A 207 16.58 -15.88 17.56
N GLN A 208 16.97 -14.71 17.05
CA GLN A 208 17.72 -13.73 17.85
C GLN A 208 16.91 -13.17 19.02
N ARG A 209 15.59 -12.98 18.84
CA ARG A 209 14.71 -12.50 19.93
C ARG A 209 14.61 -13.50 21.06
N ASP A 210 14.55 -14.78 20.69
CA ASP A 210 14.52 -15.88 21.66
C ASP A 210 15.87 -16.01 22.37
N LEU A 211 17.00 -15.78 21.65
CA LEU A 211 18.32 -15.78 22.24
C LEU A 211 18.53 -14.67 23.25
N ASP A 212 18.14 -13.44 22.88
CA ASP A 212 18.21 -12.28 23.78
C ASP A 212 17.36 -12.52 25.04
N PHE A 213 16.19 -13.11 24.88
CA PHE A 213 15.31 -13.49 25.98
C PHE A 213 15.91 -14.60 26.84
N ALA A 214 16.41 -15.66 26.23
CA ALA A 214 17.02 -16.80 26.93
C ALA A 214 18.25 -16.39 27.75
N ASN A 215 19.12 -15.54 27.20
CA ASN A 215 20.28 -15.00 27.91
C ASN A 215 19.85 -14.17 29.13
N LYS A 216 18.77 -13.40 29.04
CA LYS A 216 18.26 -12.59 30.15
C LYS A 216 17.61 -13.40 31.26
N TYR A 217 16.91 -14.48 30.91
CA TYR A 217 16.16 -15.31 31.85
C TYR A 217 16.85 -16.65 32.18
N GLU A 218 18.13 -16.80 31.77
CA GLU A 218 18.95 -17.98 32.01
C GLU A 218 18.30 -19.27 31.52
N VAL A 219 17.69 -19.23 30.32
CA VAL A 219 17.08 -20.40 29.68
C VAL A 219 18.09 -21.04 28.74
N ASP A 220 18.09 -22.38 28.68
CA ASP A 220 19.01 -23.15 27.85
C ASP A 220 18.99 -22.76 26.37
N VAL A 221 20.16 -22.83 25.72
CA VAL A 221 20.34 -22.60 24.28
C VAL A 221 20.79 -23.89 23.62
N ILE A 222 19.90 -24.54 22.87
CA ILE A 222 20.17 -25.84 22.23
C ILE A 222 20.25 -25.66 20.72
N PRO A 223 21.45 -25.74 20.10
CA PRO A 223 21.57 -25.66 18.65
C PRO A 223 21.07 -26.96 17.99
N VAL A 224 20.17 -26.81 17.02
CA VAL A 224 19.57 -27.93 16.27
C VAL A 224 19.74 -27.80 14.75
N VAL A 225 20.30 -26.68 14.27
CA VAL A 225 20.75 -26.51 12.88
C VAL A 225 22.16 -25.97 12.88
N LYS A 226 23.07 -26.59 12.15
CA LYS A 226 24.45 -26.11 11.99
C LYS A 226 24.75 -25.75 10.53
N PRO A 227 25.73 -24.87 10.26
CA PRO A 227 26.28 -24.67 8.92
C PRO A 227 26.79 -25.98 8.30
N ASN A 228 26.78 -26.08 6.96
CA ASN A 228 27.22 -27.31 6.26
C ASN A 228 28.72 -27.59 6.43
N ASP A 229 29.52 -26.56 6.62
CA ASP A 229 30.97 -26.54 6.59
C ASP A 229 31.61 -26.56 8.00
N ILE A 230 30.81 -26.65 9.06
CA ILE A 230 31.30 -26.70 10.45
C ILE A 230 30.98 -28.06 11.08
N GLU A 231 31.93 -28.67 11.73
CA GLU A 231 31.71 -29.88 12.52
C GLU A 231 30.83 -29.59 13.74
N GLU A 232 29.98 -30.55 14.12
CA GLU A 232 29.01 -30.36 15.22
C GLU A 232 29.70 -30.00 16.55
N LYS A 233 30.84 -30.60 16.85
CA LYS A 233 31.63 -30.34 18.08
C LYS A 233 32.17 -28.91 18.17
N ASP A 234 32.35 -28.25 17.02
CA ASP A 234 32.94 -26.91 16.91
C ASP A 234 31.87 -25.82 16.79
N PHE A 235 30.61 -26.21 16.61
CA PHE A 235 29.49 -25.28 16.45
C PHE A 235 28.89 -24.90 17.80
N LYS A 236 28.96 -23.61 18.13
CA LYS A 236 28.41 -23.06 19.38
C LYS A 236 27.69 -21.72 19.10
N ILE A 237 26.54 -21.56 19.71
CA ILE A 237 25.82 -20.29 19.73
C ILE A 237 26.30 -19.49 20.95
N LYS A 238 26.63 -18.20 20.72
CA LYS A 238 27.00 -17.23 21.77
C LYS A 238 26.03 -16.06 21.76
N ASP A 239 26.43 -14.96 21.13
CA ASP A 239 25.67 -13.70 21.13
C ASP A 239 24.79 -13.54 19.87
N LYS A 240 24.95 -14.41 18.87
CA LYS A 240 24.22 -14.37 17.61
C LYS A 240 23.60 -15.72 17.30
N ALA A 241 22.26 -15.69 17.08
CA ALA A 241 21.51 -16.86 16.64
C ALA A 241 21.87 -17.25 15.19
N PHE A 242 21.90 -18.56 14.90
CA PHE A 242 22.06 -19.05 13.54
C PHE A 242 20.70 -19.22 12.86
N VAL A 243 20.37 -18.29 11.97
CA VAL A 243 19.06 -18.23 11.30
C VAL A 243 19.07 -18.74 9.85
N GLU A 244 20.25 -19.13 9.35
CA GLU A 244 20.44 -19.58 7.97
C GLU A 244 20.05 -21.05 7.78
N SER A 245 20.03 -21.49 6.52
CA SER A 245 19.86 -22.91 6.19
C SER A 245 21.08 -23.73 6.54
N GLY A 246 20.87 -25.00 6.92
CA GLY A 246 21.94 -25.87 7.31
C GLY A 246 21.47 -27.32 7.45
N ILE A 247 22.21 -28.11 8.26
CA ILE A 247 21.95 -29.52 8.56
C ILE A 247 21.47 -29.66 9.99
N LEU A 248 20.46 -30.49 10.21
CA LEU A 248 19.88 -30.77 11.53
C LEU A 248 20.86 -31.60 12.38
N ILE A 249 21.00 -31.18 13.64
CA ILE A 249 21.72 -31.87 14.71
C ILE A 249 20.87 -31.88 15.98
N ASN A 250 21.17 -32.68 16.97
CA ASN A 250 20.44 -32.75 18.25
C ASN A 250 18.91 -32.89 18.10
N SER A 251 18.45 -33.50 17.02
CA SER A 251 17.05 -33.53 16.59
C SER A 251 16.54 -34.93 16.27
N ASP A 252 17.07 -35.97 16.93
CA ASP A 252 16.63 -37.36 16.81
C ASP A 252 16.56 -37.82 15.34
N PHE A 253 15.37 -38.22 14.87
CA PHE A 253 15.13 -38.71 13.50
C PHE A 253 15.32 -37.64 12.40
N LEU A 254 15.52 -36.38 12.75
CA LEU A 254 15.83 -35.29 11.81
C LEU A 254 17.34 -35.09 11.60
N ASN A 255 18.20 -35.70 12.41
CA ASN A 255 19.64 -35.49 12.30
C ASN A 255 20.18 -35.82 10.91
N GLY A 256 21.02 -34.95 10.38
CA GLY A 256 21.60 -35.09 9.03
C GLY A 256 20.72 -34.61 7.88
N LEU A 257 19.45 -34.28 8.12
CA LEU A 257 18.57 -33.72 7.09
C LEU A 257 18.86 -32.22 6.86
N LYS A 258 18.58 -31.76 5.65
CA LYS A 258 18.51 -30.32 5.35
C LYS A 258 17.23 -29.73 5.94
N VAL A 259 17.24 -28.44 6.21
CA VAL A 259 16.11 -27.72 6.85
C VAL A 259 14.76 -27.97 6.15
N ASP A 260 14.70 -27.94 4.82
CA ASP A 260 13.43 -28.11 4.10
C ASP A 260 12.91 -29.56 4.17
N ASP A 261 13.81 -30.56 4.10
CA ASP A 261 13.44 -31.95 4.27
C ASP A 261 12.99 -32.23 5.71
N ALA A 262 13.67 -31.63 6.68
CA ALA A 262 13.31 -31.72 8.09
C ALA A 262 11.94 -31.11 8.39
N LYS A 263 11.58 -29.95 7.81
CA LYS A 263 10.25 -29.34 7.94
C LYS A 263 9.14 -30.26 7.46
N ASN A 264 9.33 -30.92 6.33
CA ASN A 264 8.36 -31.86 5.82
C ASN A 264 8.25 -33.08 6.74
N LYS A 265 9.39 -33.70 7.08
CA LYS A 265 9.43 -34.91 7.91
C LYS A 265 8.84 -34.70 9.31
N ILE A 266 9.17 -33.59 9.97
CA ILE A 266 8.62 -33.30 11.32
C ILE A 266 7.11 -33.07 11.25
N THR A 267 6.61 -32.40 10.19
CA THR A 267 5.18 -32.16 10.02
C THR A 267 4.41 -33.47 9.83
N GLU A 268 4.92 -34.39 9.02
CA GLU A 268 4.36 -35.74 8.85
C GLU A 268 4.27 -36.49 10.20
N VAL A 269 5.35 -36.50 10.99
CA VAL A 269 5.38 -37.16 12.30
C VAL A 269 4.40 -36.54 13.29
N LEU A 270 4.26 -35.19 13.27
CA LEU A 270 3.29 -34.50 14.13
C LEU A 270 1.85 -34.84 13.75
N GLU A 271 1.55 -34.98 12.47
CA GLU A 271 0.22 -35.39 11.97
C GLU A 271 -0.09 -36.85 12.30
N GLU A 272 0.84 -37.77 12.04
CA GLU A 272 0.72 -39.20 12.38
C GLU A 272 0.44 -39.45 13.88
N LYS A 273 1.02 -38.62 14.75
CA LYS A 273 0.86 -38.73 16.21
C LYS A 273 -0.27 -37.89 16.80
N ASP A 274 -1.06 -37.19 15.99
CA ASP A 274 -2.08 -36.21 16.43
C ASP A 274 -1.55 -35.11 17.37
N LEU A 275 -0.30 -34.73 17.18
CA LEU A 275 0.37 -33.70 17.97
C LEU A 275 0.40 -32.35 17.28
N GLY A 276 0.07 -32.29 16.00
CA GLY A 276 0.05 -31.09 15.19
C GLY A 276 -0.47 -31.34 13.79
N LYS A 277 -0.45 -30.31 12.98
CA LYS A 277 -0.82 -30.39 11.56
C LYS A 277 -0.15 -29.32 10.73
N SER A 278 0.04 -29.58 9.45
CA SER A 278 0.43 -28.56 8.48
C SER A 278 -0.58 -27.43 8.46
N LYS A 279 -0.10 -26.21 8.36
CA LYS A 279 -0.97 -25.04 8.30
C LYS A 279 -0.34 -23.95 7.44
N ILE A 280 -1.18 -23.39 6.59
CA ILE A 280 -0.85 -22.17 5.84
C ILE A 280 -1.46 -20.99 6.58
N ASN A 281 -0.66 -19.99 6.86
CA ASN A 281 -1.10 -18.72 7.40
C ASN A 281 -0.80 -17.60 6.41
N PHE A 282 -1.66 -16.58 6.42
CA PHE A 282 -1.46 -15.35 5.67
C PHE A 282 -1.29 -14.19 6.65
N ARG A 283 -0.42 -13.23 6.30
CA ARG A 283 -0.24 -12.01 7.09
C ARG A 283 -1.33 -10.98 6.80
N LEU A 284 -1.94 -11.07 5.60
CA LEU A 284 -3.03 -10.19 5.19
C LEU A 284 -4.17 -10.23 6.21
N ARG A 285 -4.57 -9.07 6.68
CA ARG A 285 -5.67 -8.88 7.63
C ARG A 285 -6.90 -8.34 6.92
N ASP A 286 -8.06 -8.53 7.54
CA ASP A 286 -9.30 -7.98 7.01
C ASP A 286 -9.25 -6.46 6.95
N TRP A 287 -9.86 -5.91 5.91
CA TRP A 287 -9.84 -4.49 5.63
C TRP A 287 -10.86 -3.75 6.49
N GLY A 288 -10.40 -2.85 7.38
CA GLY A 288 -11.23 -1.99 8.22
C GLY A 288 -11.76 -0.80 7.42
N ILE A 289 -13.07 -0.74 7.23
CA ILE A 289 -13.74 0.24 6.37
C ILE A 289 -14.44 1.37 7.11
N SER A 290 -14.54 1.34 8.43
CA SER A 290 -15.19 2.38 9.23
C SER A 290 -14.35 3.65 9.33
N ARG A 291 -14.98 4.82 9.09
CA ARG A 291 -14.40 6.14 9.34
C ARG A 291 -15.42 7.03 10.03
N GLN A 292 -14.96 7.82 11.01
CA GLN A 292 -15.77 8.75 11.78
C GLN A 292 -15.71 10.13 11.11
N ARG A 293 -16.22 10.21 9.88
CA ARG A 293 -16.22 11.43 9.06
C ARG A 293 -17.62 11.76 8.58
N PHE A 294 -17.96 13.04 8.57
CA PHE A 294 -19.21 13.49 7.98
C PHE A 294 -19.23 13.30 6.46
N TRP A 295 -18.17 13.75 5.79
CA TRP A 295 -18.03 13.57 4.34
C TRP A 295 -17.54 12.15 4.02
N GLY A 296 -18.47 11.33 3.60
CA GLY A 296 -18.27 9.94 3.22
C GLY A 296 -19.60 9.25 2.96
N CYS A 297 -19.57 8.08 2.34
CA CYS A 297 -20.77 7.27 2.13
C CYS A 297 -21.21 6.62 3.46
N PRO A 298 -22.42 6.89 3.98
CA PRO A 298 -22.91 6.27 5.20
C PRO A 298 -23.07 4.75 5.07
N ILE A 299 -22.65 4.01 6.09
CA ILE A 299 -22.82 2.55 6.13
C ILE A 299 -24.31 2.22 6.36
N PRO A 300 -24.97 1.46 5.46
CA PRO A 300 -26.43 1.29 5.46
C PRO A 300 -26.91 0.22 6.44
N VAL A 301 -26.67 0.44 7.73
CA VAL A 301 -27.05 -0.49 8.82
C VAL A 301 -27.83 0.28 9.89
N ILE A 302 -28.78 -0.42 10.53
CA ILE A 302 -29.53 0.06 11.67
C ILE A 302 -29.40 -0.91 12.85
N TYR A 303 -29.43 -0.37 14.07
CA TYR A 303 -29.44 -1.11 15.33
C TYR A 303 -30.79 -0.91 15.99
N LYS A 304 -31.56 -1.99 16.14
CA LYS A 304 -32.88 -1.96 16.75
C LYS A 304 -32.76 -1.91 18.27
N GLU A 305 -33.81 -1.46 18.92
CA GLU A 305 -33.86 -1.35 20.39
C GLU A 305 -33.72 -2.71 21.11
N ASP A 306 -33.99 -3.83 20.44
CA ASP A 306 -33.74 -5.19 20.93
C ASP A 306 -32.28 -5.62 20.85
N GLY A 307 -31.39 -4.75 20.41
CA GLY A 307 -29.96 -5.01 20.23
C GLY A 307 -29.59 -5.73 18.93
N THR A 308 -30.57 -6.05 18.08
CA THR A 308 -30.29 -6.70 16.79
C THR A 308 -29.86 -5.70 15.71
N MET A 309 -28.94 -6.12 14.86
CA MET A 309 -28.40 -5.34 13.75
C MET A 309 -29.04 -5.80 12.42
N GLU A 310 -29.41 -4.85 11.58
CA GLU A 310 -30.05 -5.14 10.29
C GLU A 310 -29.53 -4.18 9.19
N ALA A 311 -29.28 -4.71 8.01
CA ALA A 311 -29.02 -3.88 6.83
C ALA A 311 -30.29 -3.16 6.38
N VAL A 312 -30.14 -1.92 5.93
CA VAL A 312 -31.23 -1.14 5.33
C VAL A 312 -31.74 -1.84 4.08
N ASP A 313 -33.06 -1.85 3.85
CA ASP A 313 -33.67 -2.46 2.67
C ASP A 313 -33.19 -1.70 1.40
N GLU A 314 -32.88 -2.45 0.34
CA GLU A 314 -32.37 -1.90 -0.92
C GLU A 314 -33.29 -0.80 -1.50
N LYS A 315 -34.62 -0.96 -1.39
CA LYS A 315 -35.59 0.04 -1.86
C LYS A 315 -35.52 1.37 -1.10
N ASP A 316 -34.90 1.39 0.08
CA ASP A 316 -34.75 2.57 0.93
C ASP A 316 -33.39 3.26 0.74
N LEU A 317 -32.57 2.77 -0.18
CA LEU A 317 -31.30 3.40 -0.54
C LEU A 317 -31.53 4.62 -1.46
N PRO A 318 -30.71 5.66 -1.36
CA PRO A 318 -29.55 5.78 -0.48
C PRO A 318 -29.92 6.21 0.93
N VAL A 319 -29.16 5.73 1.93
CA VAL A 319 -29.10 6.40 3.24
C VAL A 319 -28.30 7.69 3.03
N ARG A 320 -29.00 8.82 3.02
CA ARG A 320 -28.43 10.14 2.66
C ARG A 320 -27.74 10.78 3.86
N LEU A 321 -26.68 11.55 3.61
CA LEU A 321 -26.12 12.47 4.57
C LEU A 321 -27.18 13.54 4.93
N PRO A 322 -27.20 14.04 6.17
CA PRO A 322 -28.11 15.12 6.56
C PRO A 322 -27.67 16.44 5.96
N ASP A 323 -28.64 17.30 5.65
CA ASP A 323 -28.37 18.69 5.28
C ASP A 323 -28.01 19.50 6.53
N ILE A 324 -26.80 20.03 6.58
CA ILE A 324 -26.29 20.86 7.68
C ILE A 324 -26.14 22.28 7.21
N LYS A 325 -26.82 23.21 7.89
CA LYS A 325 -26.73 24.65 7.58
C LYS A 325 -25.43 25.27 8.06
N ASN A 326 -24.94 24.83 9.24
CA ASN A 326 -23.69 25.30 9.84
C ASN A 326 -22.81 24.09 10.12
N PHE A 327 -21.75 23.93 9.34
CA PHE A 327 -20.79 22.85 9.50
C PHE A 327 -19.66 23.28 10.44
N ASP A 328 -19.48 22.55 11.53
CA ASP A 328 -18.33 22.65 12.42
C ASP A 328 -17.58 21.30 12.42
N SER A 329 -16.35 21.30 11.94
CA SER A 329 -15.55 20.10 11.80
C SER A 329 -15.31 19.32 13.11
N SER A 330 -15.38 20.01 14.24
CA SER A 330 -15.14 19.41 15.57
C SER A 330 -16.39 18.76 16.17
N SER A 331 -17.58 19.23 15.82
CA SER A 331 -18.86 18.78 16.39
C SER A 331 -19.80 18.09 15.42
N SER A 332 -19.59 18.26 14.11
CA SER A 332 -20.48 17.76 13.05
C SER A 332 -20.15 16.34 12.61
N THR A 333 -19.98 15.40 13.54
CA THR A 333 -19.97 13.97 13.22
C THR A 333 -21.40 13.44 13.12
N LEU A 334 -21.64 12.42 12.29
CA LEU A 334 -22.97 11.80 12.16
C LEU A 334 -23.50 11.29 13.51
N ALA A 335 -22.60 10.88 14.41
CA ALA A 335 -22.94 10.42 15.75
C ALA A 335 -23.61 11.50 16.62
N ASN A 336 -23.31 12.77 16.36
CA ASN A 336 -23.82 13.92 17.13
C ASN A 336 -25.12 14.50 16.57
N ILE A 337 -25.61 14.02 15.42
CA ILE A 337 -26.84 14.53 14.77
C ILE A 337 -28.00 13.61 15.10
N SER A 338 -28.67 13.87 16.22
CA SER A 338 -29.73 13.00 16.76
C SER A 338 -30.87 12.79 15.76
N ASP A 339 -31.38 13.84 15.12
CA ASP A 339 -32.49 13.77 14.16
C ASP A 339 -32.19 12.89 12.94
N TRP A 340 -30.92 12.80 12.55
CA TRP A 340 -30.49 11.91 11.48
C TRP A 340 -30.23 10.49 12.00
N LYS A 341 -29.62 10.36 13.18
CA LYS A 341 -29.23 9.07 13.76
C LYS A 341 -30.45 8.23 14.13
N GLU A 342 -31.47 8.84 14.73
CA GLU A 342 -32.69 8.15 15.13
C GLU A 342 -33.54 7.78 13.91
N THR A 343 -34.09 6.56 13.91
CA THR A 343 -34.89 6.04 12.80
C THR A 343 -35.83 4.94 13.29
N THR A 344 -36.60 4.38 12.35
CA THR A 344 -37.48 3.24 12.62
C THR A 344 -37.16 2.14 11.60
N CYS A 345 -37.05 0.92 12.09
CA CYS A 345 -36.95 -0.25 11.21
C CYS A 345 -38.27 -0.44 10.45
N LYS A 346 -38.27 -0.24 9.14
CA LYS A 346 -39.48 -0.30 8.30
C LYS A 346 -40.14 -1.67 8.27
N LYS A 347 -39.35 -2.75 8.46
CA LYS A 347 -39.88 -4.13 8.46
C LYS A 347 -40.63 -4.48 9.76
N SER A 348 -40.11 -4.04 10.91
CA SER A 348 -40.66 -4.41 12.22
C SER A 348 -41.43 -3.29 12.92
N GLY A 349 -41.32 -2.04 12.47
CA GLY A 349 -41.85 -0.85 13.15
C GLY A 349 -41.11 -0.47 14.43
N MET A 350 -40.04 -1.20 14.81
CA MET A 350 -39.26 -0.91 16.01
C MET A 350 -38.39 0.33 15.86
N LYS A 351 -38.22 1.05 16.96
CA LYS A 351 -37.23 2.13 17.03
C LYS A 351 -35.83 1.57 16.76
N ALA A 352 -35.03 2.33 16.06
CA ALA A 352 -33.69 1.96 15.68
C ALA A 352 -32.75 3.17 15.60
N VAL A 353 -31.47 2.91 15.58
CA VAL A 353 -30.41 3.91 15.42
C VAL A 353 -29.60 3.55 14.19
N ARG A 354 -29.33 4.53 13.30
CA ARG A 354 -28.46 4.33 12.16
C ARG A 354 -27.01 4.13 12.60
N GLU A 355 -26.27 3.36 11.81
CA GLU A 355 -24.81 3.40 11.86
C GLU A 355 -24.33 4.82 11.55
N THR A 356 -23.35 5.27 12.32
CA THR A 356 -22.81 6.65 12.20
C THR A 356 -21.44 6.72 11.57
N ASP A 357 -20.82 5.55 11.29
CA ASP A 357 -19.59 5.48 10.52
C ASP A 357 -19.89 5.61 9.02
N THR A 358 -18.90 6.15 8.29
CA THR A 358 -18.88 6.20 6.83
C THR A 358 -17.81 5.25 6.30
N PHE A 359 -17.91 4.89 5.02
CA PHE A 359 -16.88 4.06 4.39
C PHE A 359 -15.54 4.78 4.27
N ASP A 360 -14.48 4.02 4.35
CA ASP A 360 -13.15 4.38 3.87
C ASP A 360 -13.24 4.77 2.38
N THR A 361 -12.55 5.83 1.99
CA THR A 361 -12.53 6.31 0.60
C THR A 361 -12.02 5.26 -0.40
N PHE A 362 -11.21 4.30 0.05
CA PHE A 362 -10.78 3.18 -0.79
C PHE A 362 -11.92 2.22 -1.15
N PHE A 363 -13.01 2.20 -0.40
CA PHE A 363 -14.20 1.43 -0.77
C PHE A 363 -14.74 1.94 -2.11
N GLU A 364 -14.90 3.25 -2.24
CA GLU A 364 -15.38 3.90 -3.46
C GLU A 364 -14.38 3.74 -4.62
N SER A 365 -13.10 3.99 -4.36
CA SER A 365 -12.07 3.87 -5.41
C SER A 365 -11.86 2.44 -5.90
N SER A 366 -12.33 1.42 -5.17
CA SER A 366 -12.18 0.02 -5.56
C SER A 366 -13.14 -0.46 -6.63
N TRP A 367 -14.10 0.37 -7.06
CA TRP A 367 -15.12 -0.03 -8.06
C TRP A 367 -15.48 1.04 -9.10
N TYR A 368 -15.03 2.30 -8.98
CA TYR A 368 -15.43 3.41 -9.86
C TYR A 368 -15.25 3.12 -11.35
N TYR A 369 -14.22 2.36 -11.72
CA TYR A 369 -13.93 1.96 -13.09
C TYR A 369 -15.00 1.03 -13.68
N PHE A 370 -15.72 0.25 -12.88
CA PHE A 370 -16.90 -0.46 -13.35
C PHE A 370 -18.01 0.51 -13.76
N ARG A 371 -18.22 1.55 -12.93
CA ARG A 371 -19.22 2.58 -13.22
C ARG A 371 -18.96 3.31 -14.52
N TYR A 372 -17.70 3.52 -14.86
CA TYR A 372 -17.31 4.20 -16.10
C TYR A 372 -17.65 3.41 -17.37
N CYS A 373 -17.81 2.11 -17.30
CA CYS A 373 -18.13 1.27 -18.44
C CYS A 373 -19.56 1.45 -18.96
N THR A 374 -20.48 1.91 -18.09
CA THR A 374 -21.90 2.01 -18.42
C THR A 374 -22.37 3.45 -18.47
N PRO A 375 -23.15 3.86 -19.47
CA PRO A 375 -23.81 5.17 -19.51
C PRO A 375 -24.67 5.40 -18.26
N ARG A 376 -25.05 6.64 -18.02
CA ARG A 376 -25.89 7.04 -16.89
C ARG A 376 -27.23 6.29 -16.90
N ASN A 377 -27.34 5.26 -16.08
CA ASN A 377 -28.57 4.52 -15.83
C ASN A 377 -28.79 4.31 -14.33
N GLN A 378 -29.86 3.62 -13.95
CA GLN A 378 -30.22 3.37 -12.55
C GLN A 378 -29.37 2.28 -11.88
N ASN A 379 -28.83 1.36 -12.67
CA ASN A 379 -27.95 0.28 -12.18
C ASN A 379 -26.53 0.80 -11.95
N PRO A 380 -25.72 0.16 -11.11
CA PRO A 380 -24.32 0.53 -10.93
C PRO A 380 -23.54 0.40 -12.25
N PHE A 381 -23.84 -0.62 -13.02
CA PHE A 381 -23.30 -0.94 -14.35
C PHE A 381 -24.12 -2.06 -14.98
N ASP A 382 -23.96 -2.28 -16.28
CA ASP A 382 -24.52 -3.41 -17.01
C ASP A 382 -23.46 -4.47 -17.25
N LYS A 383 -23.81 -5.74 -17.02
CA LYS A 383 -22.88 -6.87 -17.19
C LYS A 383 -22.27 -6.92 -18.60
N LYS A 384 -23.04 -6.63 -19.64
CA LYS A 384 -22.55 -6.61 -21.03
C LYS A 384 -21.46 -5.58 -21.25
N ASP A 385 -21.62 -4.41 -20.63
CA ASP A 385 -20.63 -3.33 -20.73
C ASP A 385 -19.35 -3.70 -19.97
N ILE A 386 -19.49 -4.33 -18.79
CA ILE A 386 -18.33 -4.86 -18.05
C ILE A 386 -17.58 -5.90 -18.86
N ASP A 387 -18.29 -6.88 -19.43
CA ASP A 387 -17.69 -7.95 -20.22
C ASP A 387 -17.00 -7.43 -21.50
N TYR A 388 -17.43 -6.25 -22.03
CA TYR A 388 -16.84 -5.62 -23.20
C TYR A 388 -15.62 -4.73 -22.87
N TRP A 389 -15.72 -3.88 -21.84
CA TRP A 389 -14.71 -2.85 -21.55
C TRP A 389 -13.61 -3.33 -20.60
N LEU A 390 -13.86 -4.34 -19.78
CA LEU A 390 -12.90 -4.79 -18.76
C LEU A 390 -12.29 -6.16 -19.09
N PRO A 391 -11.09 -6.46 -18.57
CA PRO A 391 -10.29 -5.62 -17.64
C PRO A 391 -9.76 -4.36 -18.32
N VAL A 392 -9.52 -3.30 -17.54
CA VAL A 392 -8.91 -2.06 -18.03
C VAL A 392 -7.59 -2.38 -18.74
N ASP A 393 -7.45 -1.96 -19.99
CA ASP A 393 -6.29 -2.32 -20.83
C ASP A 393 -4.99 -1.79 -20.26
N GLN A 394 -4.98 -0.51 -19.81
CA GLN A 394 -3.83 0.14 -19.19
C GLN A 394 -4.28 1.01 -18.03
N TYR A 395 -3.81 0.69 -16.83
CA TYR A 395 -4.04 1.45 -15.61
C TYR A 395 -2.74 2.16 -15.19
N ILE A 396 -2.83 3.44 -14.85
CA ILE A 396 -1.67 4.27 -14.54
C ILE A 396 -1.88 4.94 -13.19
N GLY A 397 -0.91 4.84 -12.29
CA GLY A 397 -1.00 5.45 -10.97
C GLY A 397 0.31 5.39 -10.20
N GLY A 398 0.32 5.91 -8.97
CA GLY A 398 1.49 5.89 -8.10
C GLY A 398 1.74 4.52 -7.47
N ILE A 399 3.01 4.20 -7.26
CA ILE A 399 3.42 2.92 -6.64
C ILE A 399 2.97 2.81 -5.18
N GLU A 400 2.69 3.91 -4.49
CA GLU A 400 2.16 3.95 -3.12
C GLU A 400 0.84 3.20 -2.96
N HIS A 401 0.10 3.02 -4.06
CA HIS A 401 -1.16 2.28 -4.07
C HIS A 401 -1.00 0.76 -4.24
N ALA A 402 0.22 0.25 -4.36
CA ALA A 402 0.48 -1.18 -4.63
C ALA A 402 -0.24 -2.13 -3.67
N ILE A 403 -0.24 -1.82 -2.36
CA ILE A 403 -0.84 -2.64 -1.29
C ILE A 403 -2.12 -2.03 -0.71
N LEU A 404 -2.60 -0.92 -1.27
CA LEU A 404 -3.83 -0.23 -0.90
C LEU A 404 -4.86 -0.38 -2.03
N HIS A 405 -5.11 0.71 -2.77
CA HIS A 405 -6.09 0.75 -3.84
C HIS A 405 -5.98 -0.42 -4.84
N LEU A 406 -4.78 -0.76 -5.30
CA LEU A 406 -4.62 -1.85 -6.27
C LEU A 406 -4.98 -3.22 -5.69
N LEU A 407 -4.62 -3.51 -4.44
CA LEU A 407 -4.98 -4.75 -3.78
C LEU A 407 -6.48 -4.80 -3.46
N TYR A 408 -7.04 -3.68 -2.98
CA TYR A 408 -8.47 -3.59 -2.67
C TYR A 408 -9.34 -3.69 -3.93
N SER A 409 -8.92 -3.10 -5.05
CA SER A 409 -9.61 -3.25 -6.35
C SER A 409 -9.65 -4.71 -6.82
N ARG A 410 -8.56 -5.45 -6.66
CA ARG A 410 -8.50 -6.88 -6.97
C ARG A 410 -9.46 -7.68 -6.08
N PHE A 411 -9.43 -7.43 -4.77
CA PHE A 411 -10.37 -8.05 -3.84
C PHE A 411 -11.83 -7.72 -4.19
N PHE A 412 -12.13 -6.45 -4.45
CA PHE A 412 -13.49 -6.00 -4.76
C PHE A 412 -14.03 -6.66 -6.03
N THR A 413 -13.18 -6.80 -7.05
CA THR A 413 -13.50 -7.52 -8.28
C THR A 413 -13.88 -8.97 -7.99
N LYS A 414 -13.06 -9.70 -7.22
CA LYS A 414 -13.33 -11.10 -6.85
C LYS A 414 -14.58 -11.23 -6.00
N ALA A 415 -14.80 -10.34 -5.05
CA ALA A 415 -15.98 -10.34 -4.21
C ALA A 415 -17.27 -10.11 -5.02
N LEU A 416 -17.28 -9.14 -5.94
CA LEU A 416 -18.43 -8.88 -6.81
C LEU A 416 -18.65 -10.00 -7.84
N ARG A 417 -17.59 -10.63 -8.35
CA ARG A 417 -17.68 -11.84 -9.18
C ARG A 417 -18.41 -12.96 -8.42
N ASP A 418 -18.01 -13.25 -7.19
CA ASP A 418 -18.60 -14.30 -6.37
C ASP A 418 -20.05 -13.99 -5.97
N LEU A 419 -20.42 -12.70 -5.96
CA LEU A 419 -21.79 -12.23 -5.82
C LEU A 419 -22.58 -12.21 -7.15
N ASN A 420 -22.02 -12.77 -8.22
CA ASN A 420 -22.63 -12.91 -9.56
C ASN A 420 -22.92 -11.58 -10.30
N TYR A 421 -22.20 -10.51 -9.99
CA TYR A 421 -22.32 -9.27 -10.74
C TYR A 421 -21.74 -9.36 -12.16
N PHE A 422 -20.64 -10.09 -12.33
CA PHE A 422 -19.94 -10.34 -13.61
C PHE A 422 -19.02 -11.57 -13.50
N SER A 423 -18.23 -11.85 -14.54
CA SER A 423 -17.32 -13.02 -14.58
C SER A 423 -15.83 -12.63 -14.59
N LEU A 424 -15.51 -11.39 -14.27
CA LEU A 424 -14.14 -10.85 -14.30
C LEU A 424 -13.34 -11.27 -13.06
N ASP A 425 -12.11 -11.75 -13.27
CA ASP A 425 -11.20 -12.16 -12.17
C ASP A 425 -10.28 -11.03 -11.69
N GLU A 426 -9.79 -10.18 -12.60
CA GLU A 426 -8.84 -9.10 -12.30
C GLU A 426 -9.27 -7.79 -12.97
N PRO A 427 -9.17 -6.65 -12.28
CA PRO A 427 -9.69 -5.38 -12.79
C PRO A 427 -8.84 -4.73 -13.87
N PHE A 428 -7.51 -4.94 -13.84
CA PHE A 428 -6.54 -4.25 -14.68
C PHE A 428 -5.62 -5.23 -15.39
N LYS A 429 -5.65 -5.23 -16.74
CA LYS A 429 -4.80 -6.07 -17.58
C LYS A 429 -3.34 -5.60 -17.57
N GLY A 430 -3.14 -4.31 -17.76
CA GLY A 430 -1.83 -3.65 -17.73
C GLY A 430 -1.79 -2.61 -16.61
N LEU A 431 -0.67 -2.54 -15.92
CA LEU A 431 -0.38 -1.55 -14.89
C LEU A 431 0.92 -0.84 -15.20
N PHE A 432 0.90 0.47 -15.13
CA PHE A 432 2.09 1.31 -15.14
C PHE A 432 2.17 2.12 -13.84
N THR A 433 3.29 2.02 -13.12
CA THR A 433 3.49 2.77 -11.88
C THR A 433 4.43 3.93 -12.10
N GLN A 434 3.93 5.14 -11.82
CA GLN A 434 4.69 6.38 -11.92
C GLN A 434 5.68 6.52 -10.75
N GLY A 435 6.82 7.14 -11.03
CA GLY A 435 7.73 7.64 -10.00
C GLY A 435 7.18 8.87 -9.29
N MET A 436 7.82 9.25 -8.20
CA MET A 436 7.43 10.40 -7.39
C MET A 436 8.08 11.68 -7.92
N VAL A 437 7.38 12.80 -7.81
CA VAL A 437 8.01 14.11 -7.98
C VAL A 437 8.69 14.49 -6.67
N THR A 438 9.98 14.73 -6.75
CA THR A 438 10.84 15.06 -5.60
C THR A 438 11.36 16.49 -5.72
N HIS A 439 11.61 17.13 -4.59
CA HIS A 439 12.20 18.45 -4.54
C HIS A 439 13.16 18.59 -3.38
N GLN A 440 14.10 19.55 -3.49
CA GLN A 440 15.00 19.93 -2.43
C GLN A 440 14.21 20.46 -1.24
N THR A 441 14.65 20.13 -0.03
CA THR A 441 14.10 20.67 1.21
C THR A 441 15.01 21.76 1.78
N PHE A 442 14.42 22.76 2.43
CA PHE A 442 15.14 23.91 3.01
C PHE A 442 14.69 24.18 4.45
N LYS A 443 15.62 24.60 5.29
CA LYS A 443 15.34 24.97 6.68
C LYS A 443 15.97 26.33 7.02
N ASN A 444 15.24 27.13 7.82
CA ASN A 444 15.78 28.34 8.41
C ASN A 444 16.77 28.01 9.55
N LYS A 445 17.33 29.05 10.18
CA LYS A 445 18.28 28.91 11.30
C LYS A 445 17.63 28.26 12.54
N GLU A 446 16.34 28.42 12.71
CA GLU A 446 15.52 27.87 13.79
C GLU A 446 15.17 26.38 13.55
N GLY A 447 15.51 25.83 12.37
CA GLY A 447 15.23 24.44 12.00
C GLY A 447 13.84 24.21 11.40
N GLU A 448 13.08 25.26 11.12
CA GLU A 448 11.76 25.20 10.49
C GLU A 448 11.86 25.07 8.97
N TRP A 449 10.92 24.36 8.36
CA TRP A 449 10.86 24.19 6.91
C TRP A 449 10.48 25.50 6.20
N ILE A 450 11.15 25.81 5.09
CA ILE A 450 10.90 26.98 4.22
C ILE A 450 10.46 26.48 2.85
N GLU A 451 9.55 27.21 2.23
CA GLU A 451 9.09 26.92 0.86
C GLU A 451 10.18 27.28 -0.16
N PRO A 452 10.36 26.48 -1.24
CA PRO A 452 11.39 26.73 -2.25
C PRO A 452 11.28 28.10 -2.92
N ILE A 453 10.05 28.59 -3.11
CA ILE A 453 9.79 29.92 -3.69
C ILE A 453 10.35 31.07 -2.84
N ASP A 454 10.56 30.84 -1.54
CA ASP A 454 11.10 31.80 -0.60
C ASP A 454 12.63 31.74 -0.50
N VAL A 455 13.27 30.85 -1.28
CA VAL A 455 14.71 30.62 -1.24
C VAL A 455 15.35 31.12 -2.53
N LYS A 456 16.37 31.97 -2.40
CA LYS A 456 17.17 32.45 -3.52
C LYS A 456 18.57 31.84 -3.47
N PHE A 457 19.12 31.55 -4.65
CA PHE A 457 20.52 31.13 -4.78
C PHE A 457 21.35 32.27 -5.32
N GLU A 458 22.16 32.90 -4.44
CA GLU A 458 23.02 34.02 -4.76
C GLU A 458 24.42 33.83 -4.14
N ASN A 459 25.47 34.22 -4.87
CA ASN A 459 26.85 34.13 -4.41
C ASN A 459 27.22 32.74 -3.83
N ASN A 460 26.77 31.68 -4.50
CA ASN A 460 27.00 30.29 -4.11
C ASN A 460 26.39 29.90 -2.75
N ARG A 461 25.34 30.60 -2.31
CA ARG A 461 24.59 30.33 -1.07
C ARG A 461 23.09 30.39 -1.29
N TYR A 462 22.38 29.59 -0.52
CA TYR A 462 20.93 29.67 -0.45
C TYR A 462 20.53 30.64 0.65
N LEU A 463 19.67 31.60 0.31
CA LEU A 463 19.23 32.67 1.21
C LEU A 463 17.70 32.71 1.24
N ASP A 464 17.14 33.04 2.41
CA ASP A 464 15.70 33.32 2.56
C ASP A 464 15.34 34.73 2.08
N LYS A 465 14.06 35.08 2.13
CA LYS A 465 13.55 36.42 1.78
C LYS A 465 14.24 37.56 2.57
N ASN A 466 14.76 37.25 3.74
CA ASN A 466 15.44 38.22 4.64
C ASN A 466 16.97 38.18 4.47
N ASN A 467 17.49 37.54 3.43
CA ASN A 467 18.91 37.34 3.17
C ASN A 467 19.66 36.51 4.24
N ASN A 468 18.96 35.71 5.04
CA ASN A 468 19.61 34.78 5.96
C ASN A 468 19.98 33.49 5.22
N THR A 469 21.11 32.90 5.64
CA THR A 469 21.56 31.62 5.08
C THR A 469 20.58 30.50 5.46
N VAL A 470 20.20 29.71 4.46
CA VAL A 470 19.29 28.59 4.57
C VAL A 470 20.08 27.27 4.57
N THR A 471 19.71 26.35 5.42
CA THR A 471 20.26 24.99 5.41
C THR A 471 19.55 24.16 4.32
N VAL A 472 20.34 23.62 3.39
CA VAL A 472 19.87 22.75 2.33
C VAL A 472 19.73 21.33 2.89
N GLY A 473 18.54 20.76 2.82
CA GLY A 473 18.25 19.39 3.24
C GLY A 473 18.37 18.38 2.09
N LYS A 474 17.73 17.22 2.24
CA LYS A 474 17.72 16.18 1.23
C LYS A 474 16.69 16.46 0.13
N ILE A 475 16.89 15.85 -1.05
CA ILE A 475 15.88 15.75 -2.09
C ILE A 475 14.91 14.64 -1.67
N GLU A 476 13.65 15.00 -1.49
CA GLU A 476 12.63 14.08 -0.98
C GLU A 476 11.32 14.28 -1.72
N LYS A 477 10.41 13.31 -1.59
CA LYS A 477 9.04 13.44 -2.09
C LYS A 477 8.42 14.77 -1.64
N MET A 478 7.77 15.46 -2.57
CA MET A 478 7.04 16.69 -2.26
C MET A 478 5.96 16.43 -1.21
N SER A 479 5.93 17.24 -0.15
CA SER A 479 4.92 17.17 0.89
C SER A 479 4.65 18.54 1.52
N LYS A 480 3.40 18.80 1.88
CA LYS A 480 3.00 20.05 2.57
C LYS A 480 3.69 20.18 3.94
N SER A 481 3.91 19.07 4.64
CA SER A 481 4.57 19.07 5.96
C SER A 481 6.02 19.49 5.92
N LYS A 482 6.72 19.25 4.81
CA LYS A 482 8.12 19.67 4.58
C LYS A 482 8.23 20.96 3.78
N LYS A 483 7.12 21.54 3.37
CA LYS A 483 7.03 22.75 2.56
C LYS A 483 7.87 22.73 1.29
N ASN A 484 8.12 21.54 0.71
CA ASN A 484 8.89 21.40 -0.52
C ASN A 484 8.00 21.16 -1.76
N VAL A 485 6.77 21.61 -1.69
CA VAL A 485 5.79 21.51 -2.79
C VAL A 485 5.97 22.69 -3.75
N VAL A 486 5.85 22.40 -5.05
CA VAL A 486 5.72 23.42 -6.09
C VAL A 486 4.26 23.41 -6.54
N ASP A 487 3.60 24.58 -6.47
CA ASP A 487 2.21 24.70 -6.88
C ASP A 487 2.12 24.66 -8.42
N PRO A 488 1.35 23.73 -9.01
CA PRO A 488 1.16 23.69 -10.46
C PRO A 488 0.57 24.98 -11.05
N ASN A 489 -0.28 25.70 -10.31
CA ASN A 489 -0.87 26.94 -10.79
C ASN A 489 0.19 28.02 -11.02
N ASP A 490 1.12 28.18 -10.10
CA ASP A 490 2.22 29.14 -10.24
C ASP A 490 3.07 28.84 -11.49
N ILE A 491 3.30 27.56 -11.76
CA ILE A 491 4.07 27.13 -12.93
C ILE A 491 3.28 27.37 -14.23
N ILE A 492 1.99 27.09 -14.23
CA ILE A 492 1.11 27.31 -15.39
C ILE A 492 1.00 28.80 -15.71
N GLU A 493 0.85 29.65 -14.69
CA GLU A 493 0.80 31.10 -14.88
C GLU A 493 2.13 31.67 -15.40
N MET A 494 3.27 31.19 -14.90
CA MET A 494 4.60 31.70 -15.30
C MET A 494 5.07 31.18 -16.66
N TYR A 495 4.81 29.92 -16.97
CA TYR A 495 5.45 29.21 -18.09
C TYR A 495 4.46 28.53 -19.06
N GLY A 496 3.17 28.44 -18.70
CA GLY A 496 2.16 27.71 -19.45
C GLY A 496 2.13 26.20 -19.16
N ALA A 497 0.95 25.61 -19.38
CA ALA A 497 0.70 24.19 -19.12
C ALA A 497 1.60 23.27 -19.99
N ASP A 498 1.83 23.60 -21.24
CA ASP A 498 2.67 22.83 -22.15
C ASP A 498 4.11 22.75 -21.68
N THR A 499 4.63 23.82 -21.07
CA THR A 499 5.98 23.80 -20.50
C THR A 499 6.10 22.84 -19.31
N ALA A 500 5.10 22.88 -18.42
CA ALA A 500 5.04 21.94 -17.29
C ALA A 500 4.98 20.48 -17.78
N ARG A 501 4.13 20.18 -18.75
CA ARG A 501 3.99 18.85 -19.36
C ARG A 501 5.29 18.40 -20.02
N TRP A 502 5.91 19.26 -20.80
CA TRP A 502 7.17 18.97 -21.48
C TRP A 502 8.28 18.63 -20.50
N PHE A 503 8.42 19.43 -19.43
CA PHE A 503 9.40 19.16 -18.38
C PHE A 503 9.17 17.80 -17.70
N MET A 504 7.93 17.52 -17.30
CA MET A 504 7.56 16.28 -16.62
C MET A 504 7.84 15.02 -17.45
N LEU A 505 7.78 15.12 -18.77
CA LEU A 505 7.94 13.99 -19.69
C LEU A 505 9.37 13.88 -20.28
N SER A 506 10.25 14.87 -20.04
CA SER A 506 11.55 14.97 -20.72
C SER A 506 12.72 14.39 -19.93
N ASP A 507 12.73 14.50 -18.62
CA ASP A 507 13.94 14.28 -17.82
C ASP A 507 14.23 12.80 -17.59
N SER A 508 13.24 12.04 -17.15
CA SER A 508 13.38 10.65 -16.71
C SER A 508 12.30 9.75 -17.31
N PRO A 509 12.55 8.44 -17.41
CA PRO A 509 11.48 7.48 -17.65
C PRO A 509 10.38 7.66 -16.61
N PRO A 510 9.08 7.59 -16.98
CA PRO A 510 7.97 7.92 -16.08
C PRO A 510 7.84 7.00 -14.84
N ASP A 511 8.49 5.85 -14.84
CA ASP A 511 8.56 4.90 -13.71
C ASP A 511 9.62 5.25 -12.67
N ARG A 512 10.45 6.27 -12.92
CA ARG A 512 11.47 6.78 -12.01
C ARG A 512 11.05 8.09 -11.38
N ASP A 513 11.63 8.36 -10.22
CA ASP A 513 11.42 9.63 -9.54
C ASP A 513 11.99 10.78 -10.39
N LEU A 514 11.20 11.86 -10.48
CA LEU A 514 11.56 13.10 -11.16
C LEU A 514 11.95 14.13 -10.12
N GLN A 515 13.15 14.69 -10.24
CA GLN A 515 13.54 15.83 -9.42
C GLN A 515 13.08 17.12 -10.09
N TRP A 516 12.24 17.88 -9.40
CA TRP A 516 11.88 19.22 -9.84
C TRP A 516 13.07 20.17 -9.73
N THR A 517 13.34 20.93 -10.80
CA THR A 517 14.39 21.96 -10.84
C THR A 517 13.95 23.18 -11.64
N ASP A 518 14.25 24.38 -11.14
CA ASP A 518 13.94 25.64 -11.83
C ASP A 518 14.69 25.78 -13.15
N THR A 519 15.88 25.21 -13.24
CA THR A 519 16.67 25.21 -14.48
C THR A 519 16.03 24.34 -15.55
N GLY A 520 15.45 23.21 -15.17
CA GLY A 520 14.76 22.30 -16.09
C GLY A 520 13.50 22.89 -16.69
N ILE A 521 12.65 23.53 -15.85
CA ILE A 521 11.43 24.16 -16.36
C ILE A 521 11.74 25.34 -17.28
N LYS A 522 12.75 26.18 -16.96
CA LYS A 522 13.21 27.28 -17.81
C LYS A 522 13.77 26.79 -19.14
N ALA A 523 14.51 25.66 -19.14
CA ALA A 523 15.03 25.05 -20.36
C ALA A 523 13.90 24.55 -21.26
N SER A 524 12.87 23.92 -20.68
CA SER A 524 11.66 23.48 -21.38
C SER A 524 10.91 24.65 -22.00
N TYR A 525 10.70 25.73 -21.27
CA TYR A 525 10.08 26.95 -21.77
C TYR A 525 10.87 27.56 -22.96
N LYS A 526 12.18 27.67 -22.82
CA LYS A 526 13.05 28.17 -23.90
C LYS A 526 12.97 27.30 -25.16
N PHE A 527 12.86 25.99 -24.99
CA PHE A 527 12.72 25.08 -26.13
C PHE A 527 11.40 25.27 -26.85
N LEU A 528 10.27 25.37 -26.13
CA LEU A 528 8.96 25.57 -26.75
C LEU A 528 8.86 26.91 -27.49
N ASN A 529 9.46 27.97 -26.95
CA ASN A 529 9.57 29.25 -27.67
C ASN A 529 10.39 29.09 -28.96
N LYS A 530 11.53 28.39 -28.91
CA LYS A 530 12.32 28.11 -30.12
C LYS A 530 11.55 27.27 -31.15
N LEU A 531 10.74 26.33 -30.69
CA LEU A 531 9.86 25.53 -31.55
C LEU A 531 8.85 26.46 -32.23
N TRP A 532 8.18 27.34 -31.50
CA TRP A 532 7.24 28.29 -32.05
C TRP A 532 7.88 29.29 -33.03
N GLU A 533 9.07 29.82 -32.72
CA GLU A 533 9.85 30.63 -33.66
C GLU A 533 10.16 29.87 -34.96
N THR A 534 10.37 28.56 -34.91
CA THR A 534 10.57 27.72 -36.09
C THR A 534 9.30 27.67 -36.94
N VAL A 535 8.13 27.56 -36.31
CA VAL A 535 6.83 27.55 -36.99
C VAL A 535 6.58 28.88 -37.71
N LEU A 536 6.87 30.00 -37.06
CA LEU A 536 6.67 31.35 -37.63
C LEU A 536 7.54 31.60 -38.89
N LYS A 537 8.66 30.88 -39.04
CA LYS A 537 9.48 31.01 -40.27
C LYS A 537 8.73 30.56 -41.52
N LEU A 538 7.70 29.72 -41.43
CA LEU A 538 6.90 29.28 -42.57
C LEU A 538 6.25 30.45 -43.31
N ASP A 539 5.81 31.48 -42.58
CA ASP A 539 5.10 32.64 -43.12
C ASP A 539 5.94 33.44 -44.09
N VAL A 540 7.27 33.47 -43.83
CA VAL A 540 8.23 34.24 -44.65
C VAL A 540 9.17 33.35 -45.50
N TYR A 541 8.97 32.04 -45.45
CA TYR A 541 9.82 31.10 -46.16
C TYR A 541 9.39 31.02 -47.62
N ASP A 542 10.28 31.43 -48.49
CA ASP A 542 10.08 31.46 -49.95
C ASP A 542 11.25 30.73 -50.63
N HIS A 543 11.12 29.42 -50.76
CA HIS A 543 12.13 28.59 -51.45
C HIS A 543 11.47 27.36 -52.10
N ASP A 544 11.41 27.34 -53.42
CA ASP A 544 10.69 26.31 -54.18
C ASP A 544 11.59 25.26 -54.85
N GLN A 545 12.91 25.46 -54.87
CA GLN A 545 13.86 24.55 -55.52
C GLN A 545 14.71 23.79 -54.51
N SER A 546 14.64 22.47 -54.49
CA SER A 546 15.49 21.63 -53.67
C SER A 546 15.90 20.35 -54.41
N LYS A 547 17.19 20.01 -54.31
CA LYS A 547 17.73 18.73 -54.78
C LYS A 547 17.59 17.59 -53.75
N GLU A 548 17.24 17.89 -52.49
CA GLU A 548 17.28 16.94 -51.34
C GLU A 548 15.91 16.55 -50.75
N LYS A 549 14.79 16.73 -51.50
CA LYS A 549 13.42 16.49 -50.99
C LYS A 549 13.20 15.11 -50.36
N VAL A 550 13.82 14.07 -50.94
CA VAL A 550 13.58 12.68 -50.55
C VAL A 550 14.31 12.34 -49.23
N ASP A 551 15.54 12.83 -49.07
CA ASP A 551 16.37 12.49 -47.91
C ASP A 551 15.80 13.05 -46.61
N ILE A 552 15.36 14.28 -46.59
CA ILE A 552 14.82 14.88 -45.36
C ILE A 552 13.50 14.24 -44.94
N LYS A 553 12.59 13.91 -45.86
CA LYS A 553 11.33 13.23 -45.54
C LYS A 553 11.58 11.84 -44.97
N ASN A 554 12.56 11.11 -45.53
CA ASN A 554 12.94 9.79 -45.02
C ASN A 554 13.49 9.89 -43.59
N ASN A 555 14.43 10.83 -43.34
CA ASN A 555 15.00 11.05 -42.01
C ASN A 555 13.92 11.42 -40.96
N LEU A 556 13.00 12.33 -41.30
CA LEU A 556 11.92 12.72 -40.40
C LEU A 556 10.90 11.58 -40.19
N SER A 557 10.62 10.76 -41.21
CA SER A 557 9.75 9.59 -41.10
C SER A 557 10.29 8.54 -40.14
N ILE A 558 11.62 8.33 -40.12
CA ILE A 558 12.28 7.43 -39.16
C ILE A 558 12.04 7.94 -37.73
N ILE A 559 12.26 9.24 -37.49
CA ILE A 559 12.04 9.85 -36.18
C ILE A 559 10.57 9.76 -35.76
N ILE A 560 9.62 9.99 -36.67
CA ILE A 560 8.19 9.84 -36.39
C ILE A 560 7.86 8.42 -35.90
N ASN A 561 8.40 7.41 -36.60
CA ASN A 561 8.20 6.02 -36.22
C ASN A 561 8.84 5.70 -34.86
N GLU A 562 10.04 6.20 -34.58
CA GLU A 562 10.70 6.03 -33.27
C GLU A 562 9.91 6.71 -32.15
N VAL A 563 9.37 7.92 -32.37
CA VAL A 563 8.52 8.62 -31.40
C VAL A 563 7.25 7.80 -31.10
N SER A 564 6.59 7.28 -32.15
CA SER A 564 5.38 6.47 -32.03
C SER A 564 5.65 5.22 -31.19
N ASN A 565 6.70 4.47 -31.50
CA ASN A 565 7.08 3.27 -30.75
C ASN A 565 7.43 3.58 -29.29
N ASN A 566 8.16 4.67 -29.04
CA ASN A 566 8.49 5.10 -27.68
C ASN A 566 7.25 5.51 -26.87
N ILE A 567 6.23 6.09 -27.50
CA ILE A 567 4.97 6.42 -26.84
C ILE A 567 4.23 5.14 -26.42
N GLU A 568 4.15 4.15 -27.31
CA GLU A 568 3.51 2.86 -27.02
C GLU A 568 4.20 2.11 -25.86
N GLU A 569 5.53 2.27 -25.73
CA GLU A 569 6.34 1.69 -24.66
C GLU A 569 6.43 2.56 -23.39
N PHE A 570 5.72 3.69 -23.30
CA PHE A 570 5.82 4.67 -22.21
C PHE A 570 7.24 5.27 -22.01
N GLN A 571 8.04 5.30 -23.07
CA GLN A 571 9.39 5.87 -23.06
C GLN A 571 9.37 7.35 -23.51
N PHE A 572 8.57 8.17 -22.84
CA PHE A 572 8.30 9.55 -23.24
C PHE A 572 9.55 10.42 -23.30
N ASN A 573 10.50 10.25 -22.39
CA ASN A 573 11.77 10.97 -22.41
C ASN A 573 12.60 10.68 -23.69
N LYS A 574 12.53 9.45 -24.22
CA LYS A 574 13.16 9.13 -25.50
C LYS A 574 12.43 9.79 -26.67
N SER A 575 11.10 9.82 -26.64
CA SER A 575 10.30 10.58 -27.62
C SER A 575 10.69 12.05 -27.63
N VAL A 576 10.78 12.67 -26.45
CA VAL A 576 11.23 14.07 -26.31
C VAL A 576 12.61 14.28 -26.93
N ALA A 577 13.58 13.40 -26.66
CA ALA A 577 14.91 13.48 -27.27
C ALA A 577 14.84 13.42 -28.80
N LYS A 578 13.99 12.55 -29.36
CA LYS A 578 13.77 12.46 -30.81
C LYS A 578 13.07 13.68 -31.41
N ILE A 579 12.17 14.30 -30.68
CA ILE A 579 11.54 15.56 -31.09
C ILE A 579 12.58 16.70 -31.11
N TYR A 580 13.49 16.77 -30.14
CA TYR A 580 14.64 17.70 -30.22
C TYR A 580 15.48 17.48 -31.46
N GLU A 581 15.79 16.21 -31.80
CA GLU A 581 16.52 15.84 -33.03
C GLU A 581 15.78 16.30 -34.28
N TYR A 582 14.46 16.03 -34.34
CA TYR A 582 13.59 16.46 -35.45
C TYR A 582 13.68 17.98 -35.68
N ILE A 583 13.47 18.77 -34.64
CA ILE A 583 13.49 20.23 -34.69
C ILE A 583 14.89 20.76 -35.11
N ASN A 584 15.95 20.16 -34.62
CA ASN A 584 17.31 20.57 -34.99
C ASN A 584 17.61 20.28 -36.44
N ILE A 585 17.23 19.11 -36.97
CA ILE A 585 17.38 18.76 -38.38
C ILE A 585 16.58 19.74 -39.24
N LEU A 586 15.30 19.98 -38.90
CA LEU A 586 14.42 20.88 -39.63
C LEU A 586 14.99 22.31 -39.69
N ASN A 587 15.38 22.88 -38.52
CA ASN A 587 15.97 24.22 -38.45
C ASN A 587 17.26 24.35 -39.28
N LYS A 588 18.12 23.34 -39.24
CA LYS A 588 19.34 23.32 -40.03
C LYS A 588 19.01 23.42 -41.53
N ARG A 589 18.06 22.60 -42.00
CA ARG A 589 17.67 22.57 -43.41
C ARG A 589 16.95 23.83 -43.89
N ILE A 590 16.15 24.45 -43.00
CA ILE A 590 15.51 25.75 -43.26
C ILE A 590 16.59 26.84 -43.43
N ASN A 591 17.54 26.92 -42.52
CA ASN A 591 18.59 27.94 -42.53
C ASN A 591 19.54 27.80 -43.74
N GLU A 592 19.84 26.55 -44.15
CA GLU A 592 20.64 26.23 -45.35
C GLU A 592 19.85 26.44 -46.66
N ARG A 593 18.52 26.70 -46.57
CA ARG A 593 17.63 26.80 -47.74
C ARG A 593 17.69 25.61 -48.69
N VAL A 594 17.76 24.41 -48.16
CA VAL A 594 17.84 23.17 -48.94
C VAL A 594 16.52 22.39 -49.01
N ILE A 595 15.45 22.89 -48.41
CA ILE A 595 14.10 22.31 -48.49
C ILE A 595 13.13 23.27 -49.18
N THR A 596 12.09 22.73 -49.80
CA THR A 596 11.01 23.53 -50.37
C THR A 596 10.01 23.95 -49.31
N LYS A 597 9.18 24.98 -49.58
CA LYS A 597 8.08 25.40 -48.74
C LYS A 597 7.11 24.25 -48.46
N ASP A 598 6.76 23.44 -49.46
CA ASP A 598 5.92 22.25 -49.32
C ASP A 598 6.51 21.21 -48.36
N CYS A 599 7.84 21.00 -48.45
CA CYS A 599 8.53 20.08 -47.55
C CYS A 599 8.55 20.61 -46.09
N PHE A 600 8.72 21.92 -45.94
CA PHE A 600 8.64 22.56 -44.62
C PHE A 600 7.22 22.44 -44.03
N TYR A 601 6.18 22.76 -44.82
CA TYR A 601 4.79 22.56 -44.39
C TYR A 601 4.49 21.12 -44.00
N TRP A 602 4.93 20.13 -44.85
CA TRP A 602 4.78 18.71 -44.51
C TRP A 602 5.47 18.36 -43.18
N SER A 603 6.65 18.93 -42.94
CA SER A 603 7.40 18.69 -41.69
C SER A 603 6.67 19.25 -40.48
N LEU A 604 6.09 20.46 -40.56
CA LEU A 604 5.32 21.04 -39.46
C LEU A 604 4.03 20.28 -39.16
N LYS A 605 3.31 19.86 -40.22
CA LYS A 605 2.10 19.04 -40.05
C LYS A 605 2.40 17.74 -39.30
N ASN A 606 3.48 17.04 -39.63
CA ASN A 606 3.87 15.83 -38.94
C ASN A 606 4.40 16.13 -37.51
N LEU A 607 5.11 17.24 -37.33
CA LEU A 607 5.54 17.70 -36.03
C LEU A 607 4.34 17.92 -35.09
N ALA A 608 3.31 18.61 -35.54
CA ALA A 608 2.09 18.82 -34.75
C ALA A 608 1.51 17.48 -34.27
N LEU A 609 1.44 16.47 -35.14
CA LEU A 609 0.91 15.15 -34.77
C LEU A 609 1.75 14.45 -33.69
N ILE A 610 3.09 14.45 -33.82
CA ILE A 610 3.96 13.72 -32.87
C ILE A 610 4.15 14.44 -31.53
N ILE A 611 3.97 15.76 -31.47
CA ILE A 611 4.08 16.52 -30.23
C ILE A 611 2.76 16.65 -29.47
N GLN A 612 1.63 16.39 -30.10
CA GLN A 612 0.29 16.56 -29.53
C GLN A 612 0.10 15.86 -28.17
N PRO A 613 0.58 14.63 -27.94
CA PRO A 613 0.49 13.99 -26.63
C PRO A 613 1.27 14.71 -25.51
N PHE A 614 2.32 15.45 -25.88
CA PHE A 614 3.23 16.13 -24.94
C PHE A 614 2.79 17.57 -24.67
N VAL A 615 2.54 18.34 -25.72
CA VAL A 615 2.27 19.78 -25.70
C VAL A 615 1.06 20.09 -26.57
N PRO A 616 -0.16 19.76 -26.12
CA PRO A 616 -1.37 19.82 -26.93
C PRO A 616 -1.73 21.23 -27.40
N HIS A 617 -1.52 22.28 -26.58
CA HIS A 617 -1.91 23.64 -26.97
C HIS A 617 -1.06 24.16 -28.13
N ILE A 618 0.27 24.03 -28.04
CA ILE A 618 1.14 24.46 -29.13
C ILE A 618 0.97 23.58 -30.38
N SER A 619 0.62 22.31 -30.20
CA SER A 619 0.30 21.40 -31.31
C SER A 619 -0.93 21.87 -32.08
N GLU A 620 -2.02 22.24 -31.42
CA GLU A 620 -3.24 22.76 -32.05
C GLU A 620 -2.97 24.08 -32.78
N GLU A 621 -2.22 25.00 -32.17
CA GLU A 621 -1.83 26.26 -32.81
C GLU A 621 -0.98 26.02 -34.10
N ILE A 622 -0.13 24.99 -34.12
CA ILE A 622 0.61 24.63 -35.34
C ILE A 622 -0.33 24.03 -36.39
N ALA A 623 -1.31 23.23 -35.97
CA ALA A 623 -2.26 22.59 -36.88
C ALA A 623 -3.23 23.60 -37.53
N GLU A 624 -3.56 24.70 -36.83
CA GLU A 624 -4.40 25.77 -37.36
C GLU A 624 -3.69 26.63 -38.44
N LYS A 625 -2.36 26.80 -38.34
CA LYS A 625 -1.54 27.48 -39.36
C LYS A 625 -1.33 26.63 -40.61
#